data_b28aaf1e4559c0d30a59c9a38b4490ac
#
_entry.id   b28aaf1e4559c0d30a59c9a38b4490ac
#
_cell.length_a   1.000
_cell.length_b   1.000
_cell.length_c   1.000
_cell.angle_alpha   90.00
_cell.angle_beta   90.00
_cell.angle_gamma   90.00
#
_symmetry.space_group_name_H-M   'P 1'
#
loop_
_entity.id
_entity.type
_entity.pdbx_description
1 polymer ?
#
loop_
_entity_poly.entity_id
_entity_poly.type
_entity_poly.pdbx_seq_one_letter_code
_entity_poly.pdbx_strand_id
1 'polypeptide(L)'
;MNGYGLKPVEFDEDRLDDLVDVIMSAHGVATSVGGGLNTANATNRERVCAAITGIVCYHVERFADLVEQGVALIVRIAKAHAFADGNKRTAMLTGITFLETYGLPVACSQHDFALAGVAAAVGDADGVRSRLFSGDHDAVQ
;
A
#
# COMPACT_ATOMS: atom_id res chain seq x y z
N MET A 1 -7.35 8.54 17.49
CA MET A 1 -7.97 7.99 16.90
C MET A 1 -7.67 7.73 15.54
N ASN A 2 -7.48 7.59 14.85
CA ASN A 2 -6.86 6.72 14.00
C ASN A 2 -7.62 6.36 12.78
N GLY A 3 -8.31 7.03 12.19
CA GLY A 3 -8.99 6.74 10.96
C GLY A 3 -10.16 5.78 11.07
N TYR A 4 -10.52 5.38 12.27
CA TYR A 4 -11.72 4.58 12.44
C TYR A 4 -12.92 5.41 12.04
N GLY A 5 -13.80 4.87 11.25
CA GLY A 5 -14.94 5.58 10.71
C GLY A 5 -14.70 6.16 9.33
N LEU A 6 -13.46 6.19 8.83
CA LEU A 6 -13.22 6.55 7.45
C LEU A 6 -13.63 5.37 6.57
N LYS A 7 -14.43 5.66 5.56
CA LYS A 7 -14.99 4.60 4.70
C LYS A 7 -14.00 4.17 3.63
N PRO A 8 -14.11 2.92 3.16
CA PRO A 8 -13.38 2.49 1.98
C PRO A 8 -13.72 3.38 0.78
N VAL A 9 -12.80 3.47 -0.16
CA VAL A 9 -12.94 4.32 -1.34
C VAL A 9 -13.12 3.44 -2.56
N GLU A 10 -14.12 3.74 -3.39
CA GLU A 10 -14.32 3.04 -4.66
C GLU A 10 -13.79 3.91 -5.79
N PHE A 11 -13.00 3.31 -6.67
CA PHE A 11 -12.38 4.01 -7.79
C PHE A 11 -13.10 3.72 -9.10
N ASP A 12 -13.22 4.77 -9.95
CA ASP A 12 -13.54 4.62 -11.37
C ASP A 12 -12.24 4.38 -12.15
N GLU A 13 -12.34 4.27 -13.47
CA GLU A 13 -11.17 3.99 -14.32
C GLU A 13 -10.09 5.07 -14.21
N ASP A 14 -10.50 6.34 -14.12
CA ASP A 14 -9.54 7.45 -14.07
C ASP A 14 -8.74 7.41 -12.77
N ARG A 15 -9.41 7.17 -11.65
CA ARG A 15 -8.73 7.02 -10.37
C ARG A 15 -7.86 5.78 -10.31
N LEU A 16 -8.30 4.69 -10.94
CA LEU A 16 -7.50 3.48 -11.04
C LEU A 16 -6.21 3.76 -11.79
N ASP A 17 -6.28 4.44 -12.91
CA ASP A 17 -5.10 4.80 -13.71
C ASP A 17 -4.16 5.70 -12.89
N ASP A 18 -4.71 6.66 -12.15
CA ASP A 18 -3.91 7.52 -11.29
C ASP A 18 -3.18 6.72 -10.21
N LEU A 19 -3.85 5.74 -9.61
CA LEU A 19 -3.23 4.90 -8.60
C LEU A 19 -2.12 4.04 -9.21
N VAL A 20 -2.33 3.51 -10.40
CA VAL A 20 -1.29 2.76 -11.12
C VAL A 20 -0.07 3.67 -11.33
N ASP A 21 -0.29 4.92 -11.74
CA ASP A 21 0.80 5.90 -11.91
C ASP A 21 1.55 6.14 -10.59
N VAL A 22 0.82 6.25 -9.48
CA VAL A 22 1.42 6.38 -8.16
C VAL A 22 2.31 5.19 -7.84
N ILE A 23 1.83 3.97 -8.13
CA ILE A 23 2.59 2.75 -7.87
C ILE A 23 3.86 2.70 -8.73
N MET A 24 3.77 3.04 -10.01
CA MET A 24 4.93 3.05 -10.89
C MET A 24 5.96 4.09 -10.42
N SER A 25 5.50 5.27 -9.97
CA SER A 25 6.37 6.29 -9.39
C SER A 25 6.99 5.83 -8.08
N ALA A 26 6.21 5.18 -7.22
CA ALA A 26 6.70 4.66 -5.95
C ALA A 26 7.79 3.62 -6.17
N HIS A 27 7.65 2.78 -7.21
CA HIS A 27 8.68 1.82 -7.57
C HIS A 27 9.99 2.51 -7.97
N GLY A 28 9.90 3.60 -8.73
CA GLY A 28 11.07 4.38 -9.08
C GLY A 28 11.78 4.93 -7.84
N VAL A 29 11.04 5.46 -6.88
CA VAL A 29 11.59 5.96 -5.61
C VAL A 29 12.20 4.79 -4.81
N ALA A 30 11.47 3.69 -4.69
CA ALA A 30 11.91 2.54 -3.91
C ALA A 30 13.25 1.98 -4.41
N THR A 31 13.40 1.86 -5.72
CA THR A 31 14.64 1.33 -6.31
C THR A 31 15.78 2.33 -6.24
N SER A 32 15.50 3.61 -6.38
CA SER A 32 16.52 4.64 -6.28
C SER A 32 17.09 4.73 -4.86
N VAL A 33 16.24 4.64 -3.84
CA VAL A 33 16.66 4.70 -2.44
C VAL A 33 17.28 3.37 -1.99
N GLY A 34 16.68 2.26 -2.41
CA GLY A 34 17.10 0.93 -1.98
C GLY A 34 18.21 0.29 -2.79
N GLY A 35 18.61 0.90 -3.89
CA GLY A 35 19.64 0.35 -4.76
C GLY A 35 19.18 -0.84 -5.60
N GLY A 36 17.88 -1.10 -5.67
CA GLY A 36 17.32 -2.19 -6.46
C GLY A 36 17.20 -1.87 -7.93
N LEU A 37 16.75 -2.86 -8.71
CA LEU A 37 16.57 -2.71 -10.14
C LEU A 37 15.26 -1.99 -10.45
N ASN A 38 15.35 -0.98 -11.32
CA ASN A 38 14.16 -0.34 -11.84
C ASN A 38 13.69 -1.12 -13.08
N THR A 39 12.63 -1.89 -12.93
CA THR A 39 12.09 -2.73 -14.00
C THR A 39 10.72 -2.24 -14.47
N ALA A 40 10.39 -0.96 -14.21
CA ALA A 40 9.10 -0.40 -14.59
C ALA A 40 8.94 -0.36 -16.11
N ASN A 41 7.90 -1.03 -16.63
CA ASN A 41 7.57 -1.08 -18.05
C ASN A 41 6.07 -1.40 -18.22
N ALA A 42 5.61 -1.50 -19.46
CA ALA A 42 4.18 -1.75 -19.75
C ALA A 42 3.66 -3.05 -19.14
N THR A 43 4.47 -4.13 -19.14
CA THR A 43 4.06 -5.40 -18.55
C THR A 43 3.90 -5.29 -17.03
N ASN A 44 4.82 -4.58 -16.37
CA ASN A 44 4.69 -4.35 -14.94
C ASN A 44 3.44 -3.53 -14.65
N ARG A 45 3.14 -2.53 -15.46
CA ARG A 45 1.94 -1.70 -15.31
C ARG A 45 0.68 -2.56 -15.40
N GLU A 46 0.60 -3.48 -16.34
CA GLU A 46 -0.55 -4.38 -16.46
C GLU A 46 -0.71 -5.26 -15.23
N ARG A 47 0.37 -5.79 -14.71
CA ARG A 47 0.36 -6.63 -13.50
C ARG A 47 -0.10 -5.85 -12.28
N VAL A 48 0.38 -4.62 -12.15
CA VAL A 48 -0.04 -3.73 -11.07
C VAL A 48 -1.53 -3.46 -11.16
N CYS A 49 -2.02 -3.09 -12.33
CA CYS A 49 -3.43 -2.80 -12.56
C CYS A 49 -4.30 -4.01 -12.17
N ALA A 50 -3.93 -5.20 -12.64
CA ALA A 50 -4.66 -6.42 -12.32
C ALA A 50 -4.68 -6.70 -10.81
N ALA A 51 -3.55 -6.44 -10.13
CA ALA A 51 -3.44 -6.72 -8.70
C ALA A 51 -4.35 -5.82 -7.87
N ILE A 52 -4.48 -4.54 -8.21
CA ILE A 52 -5.19 -3.58 -7.36
C ILE A 52 -6.66 -3.41 -7.68
N THR A 53 -7.09 -3.80 -8.89
CA THR A 53 -8.48 -3.59 -9.32
C THR A 53 -9.48 -4.19 -8.34
N GLY A 54 -9.23 -5.38 -7.83
CA GLY A 54 -10.11 -6.04 -6.87
C GLY A 54 -10.14 -5.40 -5.48
N ILE A 55 -9.21 -4.48 -5.20
CA ILE A 55 -9.17 -3.80 -3.91
C ILE A 55 -9.89 -2.45 -3.97
N VAL A 56 -9.80 -1.74 -5.09
CA VAL A 56 -10.29 -0.36 -5.15
C VAL A 56 -11.49 -0.16 -6.08
N CYS A 57 -11.81 -1.11 -6.97
CA CYS A 57 -12.85 -0.91 -7.97
C CYS A 57 -14.13 -1.71 -7.74
N TYR A 58 -14.06 -2.82 -7.02
CA TYR A 58 -15.23 -3.71 -6.88
C TYR A 58 -15.41 -4.13 -5.44
N HIS A 59 -16.67 -4.09 -4.98
CA HIS A 59 -17.07 -4.62 -3.67
C HIS A 59 -16.23 -4.05 -2.52
N VAL A 60 -15.93 -2.75 -2.58
CA VAL A 60 -15.10 -2.11 -1.55
C VAL A 60 -15.80 -2.09 -0.20
N GLU A 61 -17.13 -2.22 -0.18
CA GLU A 61 -17.93 -2.27 1.04
C GLU A 61 -17.62 -3.49 1.90
N ARG A 62 -16.91 -4.48 1.38
CA ARG A 62 -16.49 -5.63 2.19
C ARG A 62 -15.40 -5.27 3.20
N PHE A 63 -14.70 -4.16 2.96
CA PHE A 63 -13.73 -3.66 3.93
C PHE A 63 -14.46 -2.88 5.01
N ALA A 64 -14.10 -3.10 6.27
CA ALA A 64 -14.74 -2.42 7.39
C ALA A 64 -14.50 -0.91 7.38
N ASP A 65 -13.32 -0.51 6.95
CA ASP A 65 -12.93 0.90 6.91
C ASP A 65 -11.76 1.12 5.93
N LEU A 66 -11.31 2.36 5.83
CA LEU A 66 -10.20 2.74 4.97
C LEU A 66 -8.89 2.05 5.37
N VAL A 67 -8.68 1.84 6.66
CA VAL A 67 -7.47 1.18 7.16
C VAL A 67 -7.40 -0.25 6.62
N GLU A 68 -8.49 -0.99 6.73
CA GLU A 68 -8.53 -2.38 6.23
C GLU A 68 -8.28 -2.43 4.73
N GLN A 69 -8.90 -1.50 3.99
CA GLN A 69 -8.68 -1.41 2.54
C GLN A 69 -7.22 -1.07 2.21
N GLY A 70 -6.63 -0.11 2.90
CA GLY A 70 -5.24 0.29 2.67
C GLY A 70 -4.25 -0.83 2.99
N VAL A 71 -4.49 -1.57 4.07
CA VAL A 71 -3.68 -2.74 4.42
C VAL A 71 -3.82 -3.83 3.35
N ALA A 72 -5.04 -4.08 2.87
CA ALA A 72 -5.26 -5.04 1.80
C ALA A 72 -4.53 -4.63 0.52
N LEU A 73 -4.50 -3.35 0.22
CA LEU A 73 -3.77 -2.82 -0.93
C LEU A 73 -2.27 -3.09 -0.80
N ILE A 74 -1.69 -2.82 0.36
CA ILE A 74 -0.28 -3.07 0.63
C ILE A 74 0.06 -4.55 0.43
N VAL A 75 -0.72 -5.43 1.04
CA VAL A 75 -0.50 -6.87 0.94
C VAL A 75 -0.60 -7.33 -0.52
N ARG A 76 -1.60 -6.84 -1.25
CA ARG A 76 -1.81 -7.25 -2.63
C ARG A 76 -0.64 -6.83 -3.51
N ILE A 77 -0.14 -5.60 -3.37
CA ILE A 77 0.99 -5.12 -4.16
C ILE A 77 2.27 -5.91 -3.82
N ALA A 78 2.52 -6.12 -2.53
CA ALA A 78 3.72 -6.85 -2.10
C ALA A 78 3.73 -8.28 -2.64
N LYS A 79 2.57 -8.95 -2.66
CA LYS A 79 2.47 -10.34 -3.10
C LYS A 79 2.37 -10.51 -4.60
N ALA A 80 2.03 -9.46 -5.32
CA ALA A 80 1.86 -9.54 -6.78
C ALA A 80 3.17 -9.75 -7.53
N HIS A 81 4.30 -9.36 -6.92
CA HIS A 81 5.62 -9.45 -7.54
C HIS A 81 5.63 -8.88 -8.96
N ALA A 82 5.01 -7.71 -9.12
CA ALA A 82 4.90 -7.06 -10.42
C ALA A 82 6.25 -6.58 -10.94
N PHE A 83 7.21 -6.40 -10.07
CA PHE A 83 8.56 -5.92 -10.40
C PHE A 83 9.59 -6.97 -9.98
N ALA A 84 10.76 -6.93 -10.61
CA ALA A 84 11.84 -7.83 -10.25
C ALA A 84 12.38 -7.56 -8.83
N ASP A 85 12.32 -6.30 -8.39
CA ASP A 85 12.86 -5.89 -7.10
C ASP A 85 12.06 -4.69 -6.58
N GLY A 86 12.19 -4.39 -5.30
CA GLY A 86 11.56 -3.22 -4.68
C GLY A 86 10.08 -3.36 -4.38
N ASN A 87 9.51 -4.57 -4.45
CA ASN A 87 8.06 -4.79 -4.27
C ASN A 87 7.58 -4.39 -2.87
N LYS A 88 8.31 -4.73 -1.81
CA LYS A 88 7.89 -4.41 -0.44
C LYS A 88 7.87 -2.91 -0.20
N ARG A 89 8.92 -2.19 -0.62
CA ARG A 89 8.95 -0.74 -0.47
C ARG A 89 7.89 -0.05 -1.30
N THR A 90 7.70 -0.51 -2.54
CA THR A 90 6.66 0.02 -3.41
C THR A 90 5.28 -0.14 -2.78
N ALA A 91 4.99 -1.32 -2.22
CA ALA A 91 3.73 -1.59 -1.54
C ALA A 91 3.52 -0.63 -0.36
N MET A 92 4.54 -0.45 0.48
CA MET A 92 4.44 0.41 1.65
C MET A 92 4.27 1.87 1.26
N LEU A 93 5.06 2.37 0.31
CA LEU A 93 4.95 3.77 -0.15
C LEU A 93 3.56 4.03 -0.74
N THR A 94 3.06 3.11 -1.53
CA THR A 94 1.73 3.24 -2.15
C THR A 94 0.63 3.24 -1.11
N GLY A 95 0.67 2.32 -0.17
CA GLY A 95 -0.35 2.20 0.86
C GLY A 95 -0.40 3.40 1.78
N ILE A 96 0.76 3.90 2.18
CA ILE A 96 0.84 5.09 3.02
C ILE A 96 0.29 6.30 2.25
N THR A 97 0.68 6.47 0.98
CA THR A 97 0.18 7.55 0.14
C THR A 97 -1.34 7.45 -0.03
N PHE A 98 -1.86 6.25 -0.25
CA PHE A 98 -3.30 6.01 -0.36
C PHE A 98 -4.03 6.44 0.91
N LEU A 99 -3.56 6.00 2.07
CA LEU A 99 -4.19 6.35 3.34
C LEU A 99 -4.15 7.86 3.60
N GLU A 100 -3.00 8.48 3.34
CA GLU A 100 -2.85 9.92 3.54
C GLU A 100 -3.72 10.73 2.59
N THR A 101 -3.83 10.29 1.35
CA THR A 101 -4.66 10.97 0.36
C THR A 101 -6.12 11.03 0.81
N TYR A 102 -6.60 9.99 1.48
CA TYR A 102 -8.00 9.91 1.91
C TYR A 102 -8.21 10.24 3.39
N GLY A 103 -7.25 10.92 4.00
CA GLY A 103 -7.46 11.57 5.28
C GLY A 103 -6.84 10.89 6.50
N LEU A 104 -6.03 9.85 6.30
CA LEU A 104 -5.40 9.16 7.41
C LEU A 104 -3.87 9.27 7.35
N PRO A 105 -3.28 10.23 8.04
CA PRO A 105 -1.82 10.33 8.08
C PRO A 105 -1.21 9.14 8.81
N VAL A 106 -0.08 8.66 8.29
CA VAL A 106 0.64 7.53 8.87
C VAL A 106 2.04 7.98 9.25
N ALA A 107 2.41 7.75 10.50
CA ALA A 107 3.74 8.09 10.98
C ALA A 107 4.33 6.87 11.68
N CYS A 108 5.03 6.03 10.93
CA CYS A 108 5.74 4.89 11.51
C CYS A 108 7.23 5.07 11.35
N SER A 109 8.00 4.42 12.22
CA SER A 109 9.46 4.47 12.15
C SER A 109 9.96 3.71 10.92
N GLN A 110 11.22 3.95 10.54
CA GLN A 110 11.85 3.18 9.46
C GLN A 110 11.89 1.68 9.79
N HIS A 111 12.09 1.36 11.07
CA HIS A 111 12.09 -0.02 11.54
C HIS A 111 10.72 -0.67 11.32
N ASP A 112 9.64 0.01 11.73
CA ASP A 112 8.28 -0.50 11.54
C ASP A 112 7.89 -0.54 10.06
N PHE A 113 8.33 0.42 9.28
CA PHE A 113 8.11 0.41 7.83
C PHE A 113 8.71 -0.87 7.21
N ALA A 114 9.95 -1.20 7.56
CA ALA A 114 10.61 -2.38 7.02
C ALA A 114 9.92 -3.67 7.46
N LEU A 115 9.54 -3.77 8.73
CA LEU A 115 8.86 -4.96 9.25
C LEU A 115 7.45 -5.10 8.68
N ALA A 116 6.75 -4.00 8.44
CA ALA A 116 5.45 -4.04 7.77
C ALA A 116 5.60 -4.57 6.35
N GLY A 117 6.64 -4.17 5.64
CA GLY A 117 6.91 -4.69 4.30
C GLY A 117 7.16 -6.20 4.28
N VAL A 118 7.89 -6.71 5.26
CA VAL A 118 8.11 -8.14 5.42
C VAL A 118 6.78 -8.87 5.70
N ALA A 119 5.97 -8.33 6.60
CA ALA A 119 4.66 -8.89 6.90
C ALA A 119 3.76 -8.91 5.65
N ALA A 120 3.77 -7.85 4.86
CA ALA A 120 2.98 -7.76 3.63
C ALA A 120 3.39 -8.84 2.63
N ALA A 121 4.69 -9.08 2.49
CA ALA A 121 5.21 -10.06 1.52
C ALA A 121 4.74 -11.49 1.82
N VAL A 122 4.46 -11.80 3.08
CA VAL A 122 3.94 -13.12 3.47
C VAL A 122 2.42 -13.12 3.69
N GLY A 123 1.75 -12.01 3.41
CA GLY A 123 0.30 -11.93 3.51
C GLY A 123 -0.24 -11.72 4.92
N ASP A 124 0.60 -11.24 5.84
CA ASP A 124 0.23 -10.99 7.23
C ASP A 124 -0.37 -9.59 7.38
N ALA A 125 -1.66 -9.46 7.11
CA ALA A 125 -2.36 -8.17 7.18
C ALA A 125 -2.34 -7.58 8.60
N ASP A 126 -2.51 -8.40 9.62
CA ASP A 126 -2.49 -7.93 11.01
C ASP A 126 -1.11 -7.38 11.38
N GLY A 127 -0.06 -8.03 10.92
CA GLY A 127 1.31 -7.54 11.10
C GLY A 127 1.56 -6.21 10.42
N VAL A 128 1.05 -6.03 9.21
CA VAL A 128 1.13 -4.74 8.51
C VAL A 128 0.43 -3.66 9.32
N ARG A 129 -0.81 -3.92 9.71
CA ARG A 129 -1.62 -2.94 10.44
C ARG A 129 -0.95 -2.51 11.74
N SER A 130 -0.48 -3.47 12.53
CA SER A 130 0.12 -3.15 13.81
C SER A 130 1.39 -2.31 13.67
N ARG A 131 2.19 -2.56 12.61
CA ARG A 131 3.41 -1.78 12.38
C ARG A 131 3.13 -0.38 11.85
N LEU A 132 2.10 -0.22 11.01
CA LEU A 132 1.75 1.10 10.49
C LEU A 132 1.30 2.05 11.58
N PHE A 133 0.66 1.55 12.62
CA PHE A 133 0.05 2.37 13.67
C PHE A 133 0.71 2.21 15.03
N SER A 134 1.94 1.72 15.07
CA SER A 134 2.67 1.56 16.32
C SER A 134 2.91 2.90 17.03
N GLY A 135 3.10 3.98 16.27
CA GLY A 135 3.27 5.31 16.83
C GLY A 135 2.02 5.81 17.55
N ASP A 136 0.83 5.52 17.00
CA ASP A 136 -0.44 5.88 17.63
C ASP A 136 -0.61 5.15 18.95
N HIS A 137 -0.22 3.88 19.00
CA HIS A 137 -0.30 3.10 20.22
C HIS A 137 0.60 3.70 21.30
N ASP A 138 1.81 4.08 20.94
CA ASP A 138 2.74 4.71 21.88
C ASP A 138 2.25 6.05 22.36
N ALA A 139 1.60 6.80 21.50
CA ALA A 139 1.09 8.13 21.84
C ALA A 139 -0.03 8.11 22.87
N VAL A 140 -0.72 7.00 22.99
CA VAL A 140 -1.83 6.85 23.95
C VAL A 140 -1.31 6.69 25.39
N GLN A 141 -0.10 6.32 25.52
CA GLN A 141 0.48 6.10 26.85
C GLN A 141 1.08 7.36 27.40
#